data_97e00715409d192c0f425cddc37c74d0
#
_entry.id   97e00715409d192c0f425cddc37c74d0
#
_cell.length_a   1.000
_cell.length_b   1.000
_cell.length_c   1.000
_cell.angle_alpha   90.00
_cell.angle_beta   90.00
_cell.angle_gamma   90.00
#
_symmetry.space_group_name_H-M   'P 1'
#
loop_
_entity.id
_entity.type
_entity.pdbx_description
1 polymer ?
#
loop_
_entity_poly.entity_id
_entity_poly.type
_entity_poly.pdbx_seq_one_letter_code
_entity_poly.pdbx_strand_id
1 'polypeptide(L)'
;MFGKVFETPQTEKTPFYPRSPYGVAKVYAHWITVNYREAFNIFACNGILFNHESPVRGETFVTKKIVMALCRIKQKKQNKLFLGNLDAKRDWGHAKDYVVAMWQMLQKKTPDDYIISTGKQYSVKQFVNLVLEELKIKFYWKGQGIKSKCCTNDGKVIVEGKVPEKQSLDSAREA
;
A
#
# COMPACT_ATOMS: atom_id res chain seq x y z
N MET A 1 6.80 0.08 -8.72
CA MET A 1 7.48 0.17 -10.01
C MET A 1 6.98 1.37 -10.81
N PHE A 2 5.66 1.55 -11.03
CA PHE A 2 5.13 2.68 -11.80
C PHE A 2 5.53 4.06 -11.25
N GLY A 3 5.53 4.25 -9.93
CA GLY A 3 5.99 5.50 -9.28
C GLY A 3 5.22 6.74 -9.76
N LYS A 4 5.84 7.57 -10.61
CA LYS A 4 5.13 8.66 -11.29
C LYS A 4 4.37 8.08 -12.48
N VAL A 5 3.06 8.00 -12.35
CA VAL A 5 2.19 7.41 -13.36
C VAL A 5 2.01 8.36 -14.55
N PHE A 6 2.11 7.83 -15.77
CA PHE A 6 1.92 8.58 -17.02
C PHE A 6 0.56 8.35 -17.67
N GLU A 7 -0.10 7.24 -17.34
CA GLU A 7 -1.42 6.87 -17.86
C GLU A 7 -2.27 6.18 -16.79
N THR A 8 -3.58 6.22 -16.95
CA THR A 8 -4.55 5.58 -16.07
C THR A 8 -5.70 5.03 -16.92
N PRO A 9 -6.05 3.74 -16.79
CA PRO A 9 -5.42 2.73 -15.92
C PRO A 9 -4.02 2.33 -16.41
N GLN A 10 -3.18 1.81 -15.50
CA GLN A 10 -1.89 1.22 -15.84
C GLN A 10 -2.11 -0.14 -16.51
N THR A 11 -1.24 -0.43 -17.48
CA THR A 11 -1.17 -1.71 -18.20
C THR A 11 0.23 -2.30 -18.07
N GLU A 12 0.43 -3.53 -18.53
CA GLU A 12 1.74 -4.18 -18.57
C GLU A 12 2.74 -3.42 -19.46
N LYS A 13 2.23 -2.56 -20.37
CA LYS A 13 3.03 -1.71 -21.26
C LYS A 13 3.30 -0.32 -20.69
N THR A 14 2.67 0.04 -19.57
CA THR A 14 2.89 1.34 -18.92
C THR A 14 4.33 1.50 -18.48
N PRO A 15 5.04 2.56 -18.89
CA PRO A 15 6.42 2.79 -18.49
C PRO A 15 6.61 2.88 -16.98
N PHE A 16 7.66 2.24 -16.46
CA PHE A 16 8.06 2.38 -15.06
C PHE A 16 8.81 3.69 -14.82
N TYR A 17 8.42 4.41 -13.78
CA TYR A 17 9.12 5.60 -13.31
C TYR A 17 9.26 5.56 -11.78
N PRO A 18 10.15 4.70 -11.23
CA PRO A 18 10.26 4.48 -9.79
C PRO A 18 10.66 5.77 -9.07
N ARG A 19 10.15 5.96 -7.84
CA ARG A 19 10.39 7.15 -7.01
C ARG A 19 11.05 6.80 -5.67
N SER A 20 11.60 5.60 -5.56
CA SER A 20 12.33 5.14 -4.38
C SER A 20 13.40 4.11 -4.77
N PRO A 21 14.47 3.92 -3.97
CA PRO A 21 15.45 2.84 -4.18
C PRO A 21 14.79 1.46 -4.25
N TYR A 22 13.81 1.20 -3.38
CA TYR A 22 12.99 -0.02 -3.43
C TYR A 22 12.29 -0.18 -4.79
N GLY A 23 11.67 0.89 -5.30
CA GLY A 23 11.02 0.87 -6.62
C GLY A 23 12.01 0.57 -7.74
N VAL A 24 13.22 1.14 -7.70
CA VAL A 24 14.30 0.87 -8.67
C VAL A 24 14.71 -0.61 -8.62
N ALA A 25 14.92 -1.17 -7.43
CA ALA A 25 15.26 -2.58 -7.26
C ALA A 25 14.17 -3.51 -7.82
N LYS A 26 12.89 -3.14 -7.66
CA LYS A 26 11.78 -3.91 -8.25
C LYS A 26 11.72 -3.80 -9.78
N VAL A 27 12.07 -2.67 -10.36
CA VAL A 27 12.20 -2.51 -11.83
C VAL A 27 13.37 -3.32 -12.35
N TYR A 28 14.51 -3.33 -11.65
CA TYR A 28 15.61 -4.22 -12.00
C TYR A 28 15.18 -5.70 -11.98
N ALA A 29 14.52 -6.16 -10.92
CA ALA A 29 14.02 -7.53 -10.81
C ALA A 29 13.05 -7.90 -11.95
N HIS A 30 12.20 -6.98 -12.37
CA HIS A 30 11.32 -7.16 -13.53
C HIS A 30 12.14 -7.40 -14.81
N TRP A 31 13.05 -6.48 -15.13
CA TRP A 31 13.79 -6.56 -16.38
C TRP A 31 14.79 -7.72 -16.44
N ILE A 32 15.40 -8.11 -15.32
CA ILE A 32 16.26 -9.28 -15.31
C ILE A 32 15.44 -10.56 -15.56
N THR A 33 14.20 -10.65 -15.06
CA THR A 33 13.30 -11.76 -15.34
C THR A 33 12.93 -11.82 -16.84
N VAL A 34 12.59 -10.68 -17.45
CA VAL A 34 12.31 -10.58 -18.89
C VAL A 34 13.54 -11.03 -19.70
N ASN A 35 14.73 -10.50 -19.35
CA ASN A 35 15.97 -10.83 -20.05
C ASN A 35 16.26 -12.34 -20.01
N TYR A 36 16.15 -12.97 -18.83
CA TYR A 36 16.40 -14.41 -18.69
C TYR A 36 15.32 -15.25 -19.41
N ARG A 37 14.07 -14.82 -19.38
CA ARG A 37 13.00 -15.48 -20.14
C ARG A 37 13.30 -15.51 -21.63
N GLU A 38 13.73 -14.38 -22.19
CA GLU A 38 14.02 -14.25 -23.62
C GLU A 38 15.34 -14.93 -24.04
N ALA A 39 16.41 -14.72 -23.26
CA ALA A 39 17.74 -15.22 -23.60
C ALA A 39 17.88 -16.75 -23.41
N PHE A 40 17.21 -17.33 -22.42
CA PHE A 40 17.37 -18.74 -22.06
C PHE A 40 16.10 -19.57 -22.21
N ASN A 41 15.03 -18.97 -22.76
CA ASN A 41 13.73 -19.63 -22.94
C ASN A 41 13.19 -20.25 -21.64
N ILE A 42 13.38 -19.57 -20.51
CA ILE A 42 12.91 -19.99 -19.21
C ILE A 42 11.43 -19.62 -19.07
N PHE A 43 10.61 -20.52 -18.52
CA PHE A 43 9.24 -20.18 -18.17
C PHE A 43 9.22 -19.33 -16.91
N ALA A 44 9.32 -18.02 -17.08
CA ALA A 44 9.33 -17.04 -16.00
C ALA A 44 8.30 -15.94 -16.25
N CYS A 45 7.41 -15.72 -15.26
CA CYS A 45 6.38 -14.69 -15.30
C CYS A 45 6.69 -13.58 -14.29
N ASN A 46 6.40 -12.34 -14.65
CA ASN A 46 6.38 -11.24 -13.69
C ASN A 46 4.96 -10.96 -13.21
N GLY A 47 4.75 -10.91 -11.90
CA GLY A 47 3.53 -10.38 -11.32
C GLY A 47 3.75 -8.92 -10.87
N ILE A 48 3.09 -7.97 -11.51
CA ILE A 48 3.08 -6.57 -11.12
C ILE A 48 1.94 -6.40 -10.11
N LEU A 49 2.24 -6.75 -8.85
CA LEU A 49 1.24 -6.84 -7.79
C LEU A 49 0.98 -5.47 -7.17
N PHE A 50 -0.28 -5.05 -7.14
CA PHE A 50 -0.71 -3.93 -6.31
C PHE A 50 -0.74 -4.34 -4.84
N ASN A 51 -1.12 -3.43 -3.94
CA ASN A 51 -1.05 -3.72 -2.51
C ASN A 51 -2.02 -4.86 -2.14
N HIS A 52 -1.53 -5.84 -1.42
CA HIS A 52 -2.33 -6.98 -0.97
C HIS A 52 -2.11 -7.21 0.52
N GLU A 53 -3.20 -7.46 1.21
CA GLU A 53 -3.28 -7.43 2.66
C GLU A 53 -3.94 -8.70 3.20
N SER A 54 -3.66 -9.00 4.46
CA SER A 54 -4.29 -10.11 5.18
C SER A 54 -4.19 -9.91 6.69
N PRO A 55 -4.90 -10.71 7.51
CA PRO A 55 -4.76 -10.67 8.96
C PRO A 55 -3.32 -10.88 9.46
N VAL A 56 -2.47 -11.57 8.70
CA VAL A 56 -1.06 -11.82 9.04
C VAL A 56 -0.09 -10.78 8.49
N ARG A 57 -0.58 -9.69 7.92
CA ARG A 57 0.28 -8.58 7.46
C ARG A 57 1.13 -8.04 8.60
N GLY A 58 2.37 -7.68 8.33
CA GLY A 58 3.28 -7.10 9.32
C GLY A 58 2.73 -5.79 9.92
N GLU A 59 2.95 -5.57 11.21
CA GLU A 59 2.36 -4.45 11.99
C GLU A 59 2.85 -3.07 11.56
N THR A 60 3.99 -2.97 10.90
CA THR A 60 4.56 -1.72 10.39
C THR A 60 3.85 -1.22 9.12
N PHE A 61 3.15 -2.09 8.40
CA PHE A 61 2.40 -1.70 7.21
C PHE A 61 1.13 -0.94 7.56
N VAL A 62 0.79 0.04 6.71
CA VAL A 62 -0.22 1.05 7.00
C VAL A 62 -1.58 0.46 7.39
N THR A 63 -2.06 -0.56 6.72
CA THR A 63 -3.36 -1.18 7.00
C THR A 63 -3.38 -1.83 8.37
N LYS A 64 -2.41 -2.71 8.67
CA LYS A 64 -2.28 -3.38 9.96
C LYS A 64 -2.04 -2.38 11.09
N LYS A 65 -1.16 -1.39 10.85
CA LYS A 65 -0.90 -0.28 11.80
C LYS A 65 -2.19 0.45 12.17
N ILE A 66 -3.04 0.79 11.20
CA ILE A 66 -4.31 1.48 11.45
C ILE A 66 -5.23 0.61 12.29
N VAL A 67 -5.48 -0.63 11.88
CA VAL A 67 -6.36 -1.56 12.60
C VAL A 67 -5.91 -1.74 14.04
N MET A 68 -4.63 -2.07 14.25
CA MET A 68 -4.08 -2.32 15.59
C MET A 68 -4.17 -1.07 16.48
N ALA A 69 -3.81 0.10 15.95
CA ALA A 69 -3.84 1.34 16.70
C ALA A 69 -5.27 1.73 17.10
N LEU A 70 -6.24 1.65 16.18
CA LEU A 70 -7.63 1.99 16.48
C LEU A 70 -8.27 0.99 17.45
N CYS A 71 -7.93 -0.30 17.37
CA CYS A 71 -8.33 -1.29 18.38
C CYS A 71 -7.74 -0.94 19.77
N ARG A 72 -6.45 -0.57 19.84
CA ARG A 72 -5.81 -0.14 21.09
C ARG A 72 -6.42 1.16 21.64
N ILE A 73 -6.80 2.11 20.78
CA ILE A 73 -7.49 3.35 21.17
C ILE A 73 -8.86 3.02 21.76
N LYS A 74 -9.64 2.13 21.12
CA LYS A 74 -10.93 1.68 21.65
C LYS A 74 -10.79 1.03 23.04
N GLN A 75 -9.72 0.26 23.25
CA GLN A 75 -9.40 -0.38 24.53
C GLN A 75 -8.75 0.58 25.55
N LYS A 76 -8.61 1.88 25.25
CA LYS A 76 -7.92 2.88 26.09
C LYS A 76 -6.43 2.57 26.34
N LYS A 77 -5.81 1.73 25.53
CA LYS A 77 -4.39 1.36 25.61
C LYS A 77 -3.47 2.29 24.80
N GLN A 78 -4.04 3.11 23.94
CA GLN A 78 -3.35 4.09 23.12
C GLN A 78 -4.22 5.34 22.98
N ASN A 79 -3.59 6.52 22.95
CA ASN A 79 -4.34 7.77 22.88
C ASN A 79 -4.54 8.26 21.46
N LYS A 80 -3.57 8.08 20.58
CA LYS A 80 -3.57 8.70 19.26
C LYS A 80 -2.81 7.85 18.24
N LEU A 81 -3.25 7.90 16.98
CA LEU A 81 -2.56 7.33 15.81
C LEU A 81 -2.05 8.47 14.94
N PHE A 82 -0.76 8.42 14.60
CA PHE A 82 -0.15 9.34 13.64
C PHE A 82 0.05 8.64 12.29
N LEU A 83 -0.39 9.29 11.22
CA LEU A 83 -0.27 8.82 9.85
C LEU A 83 0.35 9.92 8.97
N GLY A 84 1.00 9.51 7.89
CA GLY A 84 1.51 10.44 6.87
C GLY A 84 0.39 11.06 6.03
N ASN A 85 0.52 10.96 4.71
CA ASN A 85 -0.48 11.50 3.78
C ASN A 85 -1.77 10.66 3.81
N LEU A 86 -2.82 11.25 4.39
CA LEU A 86 -4.15 10.63 4.50
C LEU A 86 -4.90 10.55 3.17
N ASP A 87 -4.54 11.38 2.19
CA ASP A 87 -5.19 11.43 0.88
C ASP A 87 -4.51 10.50 -0.13
N ALA A 88 -3.39 9.86 0.25
CA ALA A 88 -2.71 8.88 -0.59
C ALA A 88 -3.65 7.71 -0.90
N LYS A 89 -3.87 7.45 -2.20
CA LYS A 89 -4.73 6.37 -2.68
C LYS A 89 -3.91 5.11 -2.94
N ARG A 90 -4.51 3.97 -2.65
CA ARG A 90 -3.96 2.64 -2.92
C ARG A 90 -5.08 1.70 -3.39
N ASP A 91 -4.73 0.80 -4.27
CA ASP A 91 -5.53 -0.38 -4.56
C ASP A 91 -5.10 -1.46 -3.56
N TRP A 92 -6.02 -1.89 -2.71
CA TRP A 92 -5.79 -2.95 -1.73
C TRP A 92 -6.69 -4.14 -2.04
N GLY A 93 -6.08 -5.31 -2.27
CA GLY A 93 -6.77 -6.57 -2.43
C GLY A 93 -6.45 -7.55 -1.29
N HIS A 94 -7.07 -8.71 -1.31
CA HIS A 94 -6.80 -9.77 -0.33
C HIS A 94 -5.66 -10.68 -0.84
N ALA A 95 -4.70 -10.99 0.02
CA ALA A 95 -3.51 -11.77 -0.37
C ALA A 95 -3.83 -13.15 -0.96
N LYS A 96 -4.94 -13.79 -0.56
CA LYS A 96 -5.36 -15.07 -1.15
C LYS A 96 -5.65 -14.97 -2.65
N ASP A 97 -6.30 -13.88 -3.09
CA ASP A 97 -6.61 -13.67 -4.51
C ASP A 97 -5.34 -13.49 -5.32
N TYR A 98 -4.36 -12.79 -4.75
CA TYR A 98 -3.05 -12.59 -5.40
C TYR A 98 -2.27 -13.90 -5.51
N VAL A 99 -2.31 -14.76 -4.50
CA VAL A 99 -1.68 -16.10 -4.56
C VAL A 99 -2.33 -16.97 -5.63
N VAL A 100 -3.66 -16.94 -5.75
CA VAL A 100 -4.38 -17.65 -6.82
C VAL A 100 -3.95 -17.12 -8.20
N ALA A 101 -3.85 -15.80 -8.36
CA ALA A 101 -3.38 -15.21 -9.61
C ALA A 101 -1.93 -15.61 -9.92
N MET A 102 -1.03 -15.63 -8.93
CA MET A 102 0.35 -16.10 -9.10
C MET A 102 0.39 -17.56 -9.58
N TRP A 103 -0.45 -18.43 -9.04
CA TRP A 103 -0.55 -19.80 -9.49
C TRP A 103 -1.08 -19.89 -10.93
N GLN A 104 -2.13 -19.11 -11.24
CA GLN A 104 -2.74 -19.09 -12.58
C GLN A 104 -1.79 -18.59 -13.67
N MET A 105 -0.91 -17.62 -13.38
CA MET A 105 0.11 -17.17 -14.34
C MET A 105 1.00 -18.33 -14.80
N LEU A 106 1.36 -19.23 -13.89
CA LEU A 106 2.20 -20.39 -14.18
C LEU A 106 1.47 -21.53 -14.90
N GLN A 107 0.14 -21.47 -15.04
CA GLN A 107 -0.66 -22.43 -15.80
C GLN A 107 -0.86 -22.00 -17.25
N LYS A 108 -0.35 -20.85 -17.66
CA LYS A 108 -0.45 -20.38 -19.04
C LYS A 108 0.46 -21.19 -19.97
N LYS A 109 0.15 -21.18 -21.26
CA LYS A 109 1.00 -21.86 -22.27
C LYS A 109 2.33 -21.16 -22.50
N THR A 110 2.35 -19.85 -22.37
CA THR A 110 3.53 -18.99 -22.57
C THR A 110 3.70 -18.09 -21.35
N PRO A 111 4.95 -17.85 -20.92
CA PRO A 111 5.23 -16.92 -19.83
C PRO A 111 5.03 -15.48 -20.30
N ASP A 112 4.53 -14.63 -19.42
CA ASP A 112 4.30 -13.20 -19.68
C ASP A 112 4.34 -12.38 -18.38
N ASP A 113 4.09 -11.08 -18.51
CA ASP A 113 3.96 -10.15 -17.40
C ASP A 113 2.49 -9.87 -17.15
N TYR A 114 2.10 -9.77 -15.87
CA TYR A 114 0.69 -9.66 -15.47
C TYR A 114 0.52 -8.59 -14.40
N ILE A 115 -0.39 -7.64 -14.60
CA ILE A 115 -0.87 -6.74 -13.56
C ILE A 115 -1.94 -7.45 -12.74
N ILE A 116 -1.78 -7.43 -11.41
CA ILE A 116 -2.75 -7.97 -10.48
C ILE A 116 -3.19 -6.87 -9.53
N SER A 117 -4.45 -6.44 -9.68
CA SER A 117 -5.08 -5.37 -8.94
C SER A 117 -6.58 -5.63 -8.78
N THR A 118 -7.24 -4.89 -7.89
CA THR A 118 -8.70 -4.94 -7.74
C THR A 118 -9.42 -3.98 -8.67
N GLY A 119 -8.71 -3.01 -9.24
CA GLY A 119 -9.27 -1.91 -10.03
C GLY A 119 -9.96 -0.82 -9.19
N LYS A 120 -9.92 -0.92 -7.86
CA LYS A 120 -10.53 0.05 -6.95
C LYS A 120 -9.48 0.69 -6.05
N GLN A 121 -9.53 2.00 -5.91
CA GLN A 121 -8.63 2.75 -5.06
C GLN A 121 -9.34 3.35 -3.86
N TYR A 122 -8.70 3.25 -2.70
CA TYR A 122 -9.14 3.87 -1.46
C TYR A 122 -8.04 4.77 -0.92
N SER A 123 -8.41 5.92 -0.36
CA SER A 123 -7.46 6.74 0.40
C SER A 123 -7.20 6.13 1.77
N VAL A 124 -6.05 6.47 2.36
CA VAL A 124 -5.74 6.10 3.74
C VAL A 124 -6.83 6.59 4.69
N LYS A 125 -7.37 7.79 4.45
CA LYS A 125 -8.49 8.36 5.22
C LYS A 125 -9.75 7.50 5.12
N GLN A 126 -10.11 7.04 3.91
CA GLN A 126 -11.26 6.14 3.71
C GLN A 126 -11.06 4.82 4.45
N PHE A 127 -9.85 4.27 4.43
CA PHE A 127 -9.55 3.05 5.18
C PHE A 127 -9.69 3.26 6.71
N VAL A 128 -9.23 4.39 7.24
CA VAL A 128 -9.46 4.77 8.65
C VAL A 128 -10.95 4.81 8.97
N ASN A 129 -11.75 5.43 8.09
CA ASN A 129 -13.21 5.51 8.28
C ASN A 129 -13.85 4.12 8.39
N LEU A 130 -13.53 3.22 7.45
CA LEU A 130 -14.04 1.85 7.47
C LEU A 130 -13.72 1.12 8.78
N VAL A 131 -12.49 1.28 9.27
CA VAL A 131 -12.10 0.65 10.55
C VAL A 131 -12.83 1.27 11.74
N LEU A 132 -13.05 2.59 11.75
CA LEU A 132 -13.80 3.26 12.82
C LEU A 132 -15.29 2.87 12.82
N GLU A 133 -15.88 2.74 11.63
CA GLU A 133 -17.25 2.28 11.45
C GLU A 133 -17.42 0.84 11.96
N GLU A 134 -16.50 -0.07 11.58
CA GLU A 134 -16.49 -1.45 12.06
C GLU A 134 -16.32 -1.53 13.59
N LEU A 135 -15.48 -0.67 14.14
CA LEU A 135 -15.30 -0.54 15.59
C LEU A 135 -16.48 0.18 16.29
N LYS A 136 -17.48 0.66 15.54
CA LYS A 136 -18.64 1.41 16.06
C LYS A 136 -18.20 2.66 16.87
N ILE A 137 -17.14 3.32 16.44
CA ILE A 137 -16.66 4.58 17.02
C ILE A 137 -17.26 5.73 16.21
N LYS A 138 -18.06 6.58 16.85
CA LYS A 138 -18.56 7.81 16.23
C LYS A 138 -17.44 8.83 16.10
N PHE A 139 -17.26 9.40 14.91
CA PHE A 139 -16.14 10.29 14.60
C PHE A 139 -16.54 11.39 13.63
N TYR A 140 -15.71 12.43 13.59
CA TYR A 140 -15.75 13.47 12.56
C TYR A 140 -14.34 13.97 12.25
N TRP A 141 -14.16 14.55 11.06
CA TRP A 141 -12.88 15.09 10.65
C TRP A 141 -12.85 16.60 10.72
N LYS A 142 -11.71 17.16 11.14
CA LYS A 142 -11.37 18.59 11.10
C LYS A 142 -10.12 18.80 10.26
N GLY A 143 -10.03 19.94 9.56
CA GLY A 143 -8.89 20.30 8.72
C GLY A 143 -8.86 19.53 7.39
N GLN A 144 -7.82 19.82 6.57
CA GLN A 144 -7.63 19.23 5.24
C GLN A 144 -6.19 18.76 5.04
N GLY A 145 -6.00 17.82 4.12
CA GLY A 145 -4.70 17.26 3.78
C GLY A 145 -3.96 16.72 5.02
N ILE A 146 -2.68 17.06 5.12
CA ILE A 146 -1.82 16.61 6.21
C ILE A 146 -2.18 17.20 7.58
N LYS A 147 -2.96 18.28 7.61
CA LYS A 147 -3.46 18.88 8.88
C LYS A 147 -4.78 18.27 9.34
N SER A 148 -5.28 17.24 8.65
CA SER A 148 -6.52 16.55 9.01
C SER A 148 -6.39 15.86 10.35
N LYS A 149 -7.43 16.01 11.19
CA LYS A 149 -7.56 15.37 12.49
C LYS A 149 -8.89 14.66 12.57
N CYS A 150 -8.89 13.39 12.97
CA CYS A 150 -10.09 12.63 13.28
C CYS A 150 -10.37 12.76 14.78
N CYS A 151 -11.58 13.19 15.10
CA CYS A 151 -12.04 13.41 16.47
C CYS A 151 -13.22 12.49 16.78
N THR A 152 -13.31 12.03 18.01
CA THR A 152 -14.51 11.42 18.59
C THR A 152 -15.53 12.50 18.96
N ASN A 153 -16.79 12.12 19.22
CA ASN A 153 -17.86 13.08 19.51
C ASN A 153 -17.60 13.95 20.75
N ASP A 154 -16.81 13.46 21.70
CA ASP A 154 -16.33 14.22 22.87
C ASP A 154 -15.17 15.16 22.55
N GLY A 155 -14.78 15.28 21.28
CA GLY A 155 -13.74 16.19 20.81
C GLY A 155 -12.31 15.66 20.94
N LYS A 156 -12.10 14.45 21.44
CA LYS A 156 -10.76 13.85 21.57
C LYS A 156 -10.19 13.51 20.19
N VAL A 157 -8.99 14.00 19.88
CA VAL A 157 -8.27 13.67 18.65
C VAL A 157 -7.70 12.26 18.76
N ILE A 158 -8.11 11.37 17.87
CA ILE A 158 -7.68 9.96 17.83
C ILE A 158 -6.78 9.62 16.64
N VAL A 159 -6.92 10.34 15.50
CA VAL A 159 -6.01 10.22 14.36
C VAL A 159 -5.55 11.60 13.93
N GLU A 160 -4.27 11.75 13.64
CA GLU A 160 -3.67 13.01 13.20
C GLU A 160 -2.68 12.79 12.07
N GLY A 161 -2.74 13.62 11.04
CA GLY A 161 -1.72 13.66 10.01
C GLY A 161 -0.40 14.21 10.60
N LYS A 162 0.71 13.53 10.34
CA LYS A 162 2.05 14.01 10.73
C LYS A 162 2.86 14.23 9.46
N VAL A 163 3.46 15.40 9.32
CA VAL A 163 4.49 15.61 8.31
C VAL A 163 5.62 14.63 8.62
N PRO A 164 6.06 13.78 7.69
CA PRO A 164 7.28 13.02 7.89
C PRO A 164 8.39 14.03 8.21
N GLU A 165 9.02 13.88 9.38
CA GLU A 165 10.29 14.57 9.60
C GLU A 165 11.17 14.22 8.41
N LYS A 166 11.81 15.23 7.78
CA LYS A 166 12.82 14.97 6.76
C LYS A 166 13.78 13.98 7.42
N GLN A 167 13.81 12.74 6.91
CA GLN A 167 14.87 11.83 7.31
C GLN A 167 16.17 12.56 7.03
N SER A 168 16.94 12.85 8.06
CA SER A 168 18.28 13.34 7.86
C SER A 168 19.02 12.32 6.99
N LEU A 169 19.87 12.77 6.10
CA LEU A 169 20.68 11.89 5.23
C LEU A 169 21.45 10.83 6.04
N ASP A 170 21.62 11.04 7.33
CA ASP A 170 22.31 10.15 8.27
C ASP A 170 21.49 8.90 8.63
N SER A 171 20.15 9.00 8.72
CA SER A 171 19.31 7.81 8.99
C SER A 171 19.15 6.88 7.78
N ALA A 172 19.53 7.32 6.58
CA ALA A 172 19.54 6.51 5.37
C ALA A 172 20.85 5.70 5.22
N ARG A 173 21.86 5.93 6.07
CA ARG A 173 23.14 5.20 6.07
C ARG A 173 23.15 4.01 7.04
N GLU A 174 22.18 3.91 7.93
CA GLU A 174 22.08 2.85 8.94
C GLU A 174 20.98 1.80 8.65
N ALA A 175 20.30 1.90 7.50
CA ALA A 175 19.32 0.93 7.02
C ALA A 175 19.84 0.25 5.74
#